data_20ff9d91766f2386320f20dcb76c9487
#
_entry.id   20ff9d91766f2386320f20dcb76c9487
#
_cell.length_a   1.000
_cell.length_b   1.000
_cell.length_c   1.000
_cell.angle_alpha   90.00
_cell.angle_beta   90.00
_cell.angle_gamma   90.00
#
_symmetry.space_group_name_H-M   'P 1'
#
loop_
_entity.id
_entity.type
_entity.pdbx_description
1 polymer ?
#
loop_
_entity_poly.entity_id
_entity_poly.type
_entity_poly.pdbx_seq_one_letter_code
_entity_poly.pdbx_strand_id
1 'polypeptide(L)'
;MRNSRILPLNTMQIYQNQSLKPFHTFGLEVHCQHMVKITSLSDLRNSLNHPELKPLSKLMLGKGSNVLFTEDFSGVVLLNQLMGKSVTESEEYFHLHVSGGEDWPQFVEWTLEQGYSGLENLALIPGCVGSAPIQNIGAYGVELKDVCEYVDYYCHESGSVIRLSNEECQFGYRDSVFKKNLKDKATVVAVGFLLKKDWKPNVEYGPLKALDTGSRTARKIFERVCDIRRSKLPDPALLGNAGSFFKNPVISKDQFDQLQALYPEMVGYNVGEQVKVAAGWLIDQAGLKGTKVGGAQVHPDQALVLVNTNSATPVDILKLAALVRDKVQEKYQIRLEHEVRFIGSHKETNLTECLEKLHES
;
A
#
# COMPACT_ATOMS: atom_id res chain seq x y z
N MET A 1 15.86 47.76 26.94
CA MET A 1 15.67 46.32 27.18
C MET A 1 14.59 45.83 26.21
N ARG A 2 14.97 45.18 25.12
CA ARG A 2 14.02 44.64 24.16
C ARG A 2 13.72 43.19 24.58
N ASN A 3 12.52 42.93 25.08
CA ASN A 3 12.00 41.58 25.30
C ASN A 3 11.85 40.88 23.95
N SER A 4 12.81 40.08 23.60
CA SER A 4 12.64 39.06 22.55
C SER A 4 11.68 38.00 23.10
N ARG A 5 10.41 38.06 22.70
CA ARG A 5 9.48 36.93 22.84
C ARG A 5 10.05 35.81 22.00
N ILE A 6 10.62 34.81 22.65
CA ILE A 6 10.84 33.51 22.07
C ILE A 6 9.44 32.96 21.76
N LEU A 7 9.10 32.88 20.47
CA LEU A 7 7.91 32.17 20.03
C LEU A 7 8.05 30.70 20.51
N PRO A 8 7.01 30.10 21.10
CA PRO A 8 7.10 28.70 21.49
C PRO A 8 7.45 27.86 20.27
N LEU A 9 8.51 27.07 20.38
CA LEU A 9 8.80 25.96 19.45
C LEU A 9 7.51 25.22 19.17
N ASN A 10 7.22 24.95 17.89
CA ASN A 10 6.07 24.21 17.41
C ASN A 10 5.77 23.05 18.37
N THR A 11 4.77 23.22 19.21
CA THR A 11 4.35 22.16 20.12
C THR A 11 3.62 21.11 19.28
N MET A 12 4.16 19.90 19.23
CA MET A 12 3.53 18.73 18.63
C MET A 12 2.06 18.64 19.09
N GLN A 13 1.14 18.59 18.12
CA GLN A 13 -0.30 18.52 18.41
C GLN A 13 -0.73 17.06 18.57
N ILE A 14 -1.30 16.75 19.73
CA ILE A 14 -1.90 15.43 20.02
C ILE A 14 -3.42 15.58 19.96
N TYR A 15 -4.05 14.86 19.03
CA TYR A 15 -5.51 14.79 18.91
C TYR A 15 -5.99 13.57 19.67
N GLN A 16 -7.05 13.70 20.47
CA GLN A 16 -7.64 12.61 21.26
C GLN A 16 -8.95 12.14 20.63
N ASN A 17 -9.22 10.85 20.74
CA ASN A 17 -10.44 10.20 20.24
C ASN A 17 -10.76 10.63 18.79
N GLN A 18 -9.77 10.55 17.91
CA GLN A 18 -9.87 11.05 16.55
C GLN A 18 -10.52 10.01 15.65
N SER A 19 -11.58 10.40 14.89
CA SER A 19 -12.08 9.57 13.79
C SER A 19 -11.00 9.35 12.73
N LEU A 20 -10.81 8.10 12.36
CA LEU A 20 -9.86 7.69 11.31
C LEU A 20 -10.50 7.63 9.92
N LYS A 21 -11.80 7.80 9.81
CA LYS A 21 -12.53 7.76 8.53
C LYS A 21 -11.91 8.61 7.42
N PRO A 22 -11.43 9.86 7.67
CA PRO A 22 -10.78 10.66 6.64
C PRO A 22 -9.34 10.24 6.31
N PHE A 23 -8.76 9.32 7.08
CA PHE A 23 -7.34 8.97 7.01
C PHE A 23 -7.07 7.57 6.47
N HIS A 24 -8.12 6.88 5.98
CA HIS A 24 -7.97 5.61 5.26
C HIS A 24 -9.02 5.46 4.15
N THR A 25 -8.64 4.77 3.09
CA THR A 25 -9.42 4.75 1.84
C THR A 25 -10.67 3.86 1.89
N PHE A 26 -10.82 2.96 2.87
CA PHE A 26 -12.08 2.24 3.09
C PHE A 26 -13.21 3.13 3.61
N GLY A 27 -12.88 4.27 4.25
CA GLY A 27 -13.86 5.21 4.77
C GLY A 27 -14.79 4.63 5.85
N LEU A 28 -14.32 3.63 6.61
CA LEU A 28 -15.06 3.05 7.73
C LEU A 28 -15.01 3.99 8.94
N GLU A 29 -16.10 4.03 9.72
CA GLU A 29 -16.15 4.83 10.94
C GLU A 29 -15.48 4.06 12.07
N VAL A 30 -14.22 4.41 12.32
CA VAL A 30 -13.38 3.89 13.42
C VAL A 30 -12.59 5.05 14.02
N HIS A 31 -12.20 4.92 15.28
CA HIS A 31 -11.46 5.96 16.02
C HIS A 31 -10.10 5.46 16.46
N CYS A 32 -9.20 6.39 16.76
CA CYS A 32 -7.98 6.09 17.51
C CYS A 32 -7.95 6.86 18.83
N GLN A 33 -7.28 6.28 19.82
CA GLN A 33 -7.14 6.94 21.13
C GLN A 33 -6.37 8.26 21.01
N HIS A 34 -5.28 8.26 20.28
CA HIS A 34 -4.50 9.47 19.98
C HIS A 34 -4.07 9.49 18.51
N MET A 35 -3.91 10.69 17.96
CA MET A 35 -3.30 10.91 16.65
C MET A 35 -2.30 12.04 16.72
N VAL A 36 -1.15 11.87 16.05
CA VAL A 36 -0.12 12.88 15.91
C VAL A 36 0.24 13.03 14.45
N LYS A 37 0.27 14.28 13.94
CA LYS A 37 0.77 14.58 12.60
C LYS A 37 2.30 14.73 12.68
N ILE A 38 3.01 13.93 11.90
CA ILE A 38 4.46 13.93 11.86
C ILE A 38 4.91 14.77 10.66
N THR A 39 5.25 16.02 10.93
CA THR A 39 5.71 16.99 9.91
C THR A 39 7.22 17.19 9.93
N SER A 40 7.88 16.66 10.97
CA SER A 40 9.33 16.72 11.16
C SER A 40 9.86 15.47 11.88
N LEU A 41 11.17 15.20 11.76
CA LEU A 41 11.84 14.16 12.56
C LEU A 41 11.76 14.45 14.07
N SER A 42 11.67 15.73 14.46
CA SER A 42 11.45 16.13 15.85
C SER A 42 10.09 15.68 16.35
N ASP A 43 9.02 15.83 15.55
CA ASP A 43 7.67 15.34 15.91
C ASP A 43 7.68 13.84 16.11
N LEU A 44 8.34 13.10 15.20
CA LEU A 44 8.45 11.65 15.30
C LEU A 44 9.18 11.23 16.58
N ARG A 45 10.36 11.83 16.85
CA ARG A 45 11.13 11.57 18.07
C ARG A 45 10.33 11.89 19.32
N ASN A 46 9.69 13.05 19.36
CA ASN A 46 8.90 13.49 20.49
C ASN A 46 7.70 12.58 20.75
N SER A 47 6.98 12.15 19.67
CA SER A 47 5.85 11.22 19.79
C SER A 47 6.25 9.88 20.38
N LEU A 48 7.39 9.34 19.95
CA LEU A 48 7.89 8.04 20.42
C LEU A 48 8.34 8.07 21.89
N ASN A 49 8.77 9.25 22.38
CA ASN A 49 9.29 9.43 23.74
C ASN A 49 8.34 10.16 24.70
N HIS A 50 7.19 10.65 24.20
CA HIS A 50 6.22 11.38 25.03
C HIS A 50 5.70 10.50 26.17
N PRO A 51 5.71 10.94 27.44
CA PRO A 51 5.35 10.11 28.57
C PRO A 51 3.98 9.42 28.46
N GLU A 52 2.97 10.12 27.97
CA GLU A 52 1.62 9.57 27.80
C GLU A 52 1.48 8.64 26.59
N LEU A 53 2.27 8.89 25.53
CA LEU A 53 2.18 8.11 24.31
C LEU A 53 3.09 6.88 24.33
N LYS A 54 4.23 6.95 25.02
CA LYS A 54 5.27 5.92 25.01
C LYS A 54 4.75 4.52 25.37
N PRO A 55 3.86 4.31 26.36
CA PRO A 55 3.35 2.98 26.70
C PRO A 55 2.33 2.43 25.71
N LEU A 56 1.76 3.27 24.85
CA LEU A 56 0.70 2.89 23.92
C LEU A 56 1.27 2.24 22.64
N SER A 57 0.50 1.37 22.02
CA SER A 57 0.78 0.86 20.67
C SER A 57 0.85 2.00 19.65
N LYS A 58 1.73 1.90 18.67
CA LYS A 58 1.90 2.91 17.63
C LYS A 58 1.65 2.35 16.26
N LEU A 59 0.92 3.08 15.45
CA LEU A 59 0.68 2.77 14.05
C LEU A 59 1.15 3.94 13.18
N MET A 60 2.20 3.73 12.38
CA MET A 60 2.55 4.67 11.34
C MET A 60 1.56 4.53 10.18
N LEU A 61 0.88 5.61 9.86
CA LEU A 61 -0.10 5.68 8.79
C LEU A 61 0.32 6.73 7.75
N GLY A 62 0.31 6.34 6.47
CA GLY A 62 0.43 7.27 5.35
C GLY A 62 -0.96 7.74 4.91
N LYS A 63 -1.35 7.38 3.70
CA LYS A 63 -2.69 7.69 3.15
C LYS A 63 -3.77 6.64 3.54
N GLY A 64 -3.41 5.62 4.32
CA GLY A 64 -4.35 4.57 4.69
C GLY A 64 -4.94 3.79 3.52
N SER A 65 -4.20 3.69 2.41
CA SER A 65 -4.68 3.09 1.16
C SER A 65 -4.59 1.56 1.10
N ASN A 66 -3.93 0.94 2.09
CA ASN A 66 -3.77 -0.51 2.18
C ASN A 66 -4.00 -1.01 3.61
N VAL A 67 -4.99 -0.46 4.31
CA VAL A 67 -5.34 -0.87 5.67
C VAL A 67 -6.85 -1.09 5.81
N LEU A 68 -7.21 -2.08 6.63
CA LEU A 68 -8.54 -2.31 7.14
C LEU A 68 -8.47 -2.21 8.66
N PHE A 69 -9.07 -1.20 9.24
CA PHE A 69 -9.30 -1.17 10.68
C PHE A 69 -10.46 -2.11 11.00
N THR A 70 -10.21 -3.11 11.84
CA THR A 70 -11.21 -4.11 12.22
C THR A 70 -12.03 -3.72 13.45
N GLU A 71 -11.54 -2.72 14.17
CA GLU A 71 -12.09 -2.13 15.39
C GLU A 71 -11.42 -0.79 15.67
N ASP A 72 -11.83 -0.05 16.69
CA ASP A 72 -11.15 1.16 17.14
C ASP A 72 -9.72 0.86 17.58
N PHE A 73 -8.79 1.76 17.28
CA PHE A 73 -7.37 1.60 17.61
C PHE A 73 -7.06 2.24 18.98
N SER A 74 -6.88 1.41 19.99
CA SER A 74 -6.55 1.83 21.37
C SER A 74 -5.05 2.17 21.50
N GLY A 75 -4.56 3.06 20.64
CA GLY A 75 -3.15 3.46 20.56
C GLY A 75 -2.98 4.80 19.89
N VAL A 76 -1.77 5.04 19.41
CA VAL A 76 -1.36 6.28 18.75
C VAL A 76 -1.17 6.07 17.26
N VAL A 77 -1.95 6.76 16.44
CA VAL A 77 -1.72 6.86 15.01
C VAL A 77 -0.73 8.00 14.76
N LEU A 78 0.40 7.68 14.16
CA LEU A 78 1.42 8.63 13.70
C LEU A 78 1.19 8.85 12.21
N LEU A 79 0.61 10.00 11.84
CA LEU A 79 0.30 10.31 10.44
C LEU A 79 1.52 10.89 9.75
N ASN A 80 2.12 10.15 8.81
CA ASN A 80 3.30 10.60 8.08
C ASN A 80 2.97 11.75 7.12
N GLN A 81 3.42 12.93 7.45
CA GLN A 81 3.32 14.16 6.67
C GLN A 81 4.69 14.84 6.48
N LEU A 82 5.77 14.03 6.46
CA LEU A 82 7.10 14.50 6.12
C LEU A 82 7.14 14.86 4.63
N MET A 83 7.32 16.13 4.32
CA MET A 83 7.28 16.67 2.97
C MET A 83 8.66 17.16 2.53
N GLY A 84 8.90 17.11 1.24
CA GLY A 84 10.10 17.65 0.59
C GLY A 84 10.68 16.71 -0.45
N LYS A 85 11.17 17.32 -1.52
CA LYS A 85 11.84 16.65 -2.64
C LYS A 85 13.10 17.42 -2.99
N SER A 86 14.19 16.70 -3.23
CA SER A 86 15.40 17.27 -3.80
C SER A 86 15.96 16.38 -4.89
N VAL A 87 16.63 16.97 -5.84
CA VAL A 87 17.21 16.27 -6.99
C VAL A 87 18.66 16.70 -7.13
N THR A 88 19.51 15.71 -7.34
CA THR A 88 20.87 15.89 -7.86
C THR A 88 21.02 15.02 -9.10
N GLU A 89 22.01 15.30 -9.91
CA GLU A 89 22.22 14.55 -11.14
C GLU A 89 23.70 14.17 -11.34
N SER A 90 23.88 13.02 -11.92
CA SER A 90 25.16 12.55 -12.45
C SER A 90 25.11 12.55 -13.99
N GLU A 91 26.13 12.04 -14.64
CA GLU A 91 26.17 11.93 -16.10
C GLU A 91 25.01 11.07 -16.63
N GLU A 92 24.72 9.95 -15.98
CA GLU A 92 23.78 8.94 -16.45
C GLU A 92 22.42 8.96 -15.72
N TYR A 93 22.33 9.55 -14.52
CA TYR A 93 21.17 9.42 -13.65
C TYR A 93 20.70 10.74 -13.04
N PHE A 94 19.40 10.79 -12.76
CA PHE A 94 18.79 11.68 -11.78
C PHE A 94 18.70 10.94 -10.44
N HIS A 95 19.18 11.55 -9.38
CA HIS A 95 19.10 11.06 -7.99
C HIS A 95 18.08 11.90 -7.23
N LEU A 96 16.95 11.29 -6.91
CA LEU A 96 15.88 11.98 -6.19
C LEU A 96 15.89 11.54 -4.73
N HIS A 97 15.82 12.47 -3.82
CA HIS A 97 15.55 12.23 -2.40
C HIS A 97 14.17 12.77 -2.07
N VAL A 98 13.25 11.91 -1.64
CA VAL A 98 11.83 12.23 -1.50
C VAL A 98 11.33 11.82 -0.12
N SER A 99 10.79 12.76 0.63
CA SER A 99 10.27 12.54 1.98
C SER A 99 9.06 11.60 1.99
N GLY A 100 8.93 10.84 3.07
CA GLY A 100 7.98 9.73 3.17
C GLY A 100 6.50 10.12 3.15
N GLY A 101 6.15 11.36 3.48
CA GLY A 101 4.77 11.86 3.47
C GLY A 101 4.29 12.35 2.10
N GLU A 102 5.19 12.49 1.11
CA GLU A 102 4.82 12.92 -0.25
C GLU A 102 3.79 11.96 -0.85
N ASP A 103 2.75 12.53 -1.47
CA ASP A 103 1.68 11.78 -2.13
C ASP A 103 2.23 11.05 -3.36
N TRP A 104 2.07 9.73 -3.43
CA TRP A 104 2.66 8.93 -4.50
C TRP A 104 2.16 9.31 -5.90
N PRO A 105 0.84 9.40 -6.16
CA PRO A 105 0.35 9.83 -7.46
C PRO A 105 0.88 11.19 -7.91
N GLN A 106 0.89 12.17 -7.01
CA GLN A 106 1.39 13.52 -7.29
C GLN A 106 2.91 13.51 -7.52
N PHE A 107 3.64 12.68 -6.77
CA PHE A 107 5.08 12.53 -6.96
C PHE A 107 5.41 11.96 -8.34
N VAL A 108 4.71 10.89 -8.78
CA VAL A 108 4.93 10.31 -10.11
C VAL A 108 4.61 11.33 -11.22
N GLU A 109 3.52 12.07 -11.11
CA GLU A 109 3.17 13.11 -12.09
C GLU A 109 4.22 14.22 -12.12
N TRP A 110 4.65 14.69 -10.95
CA TRP A 110 5.71 15.69 -10.82
C TRP A 110 7.02 15.23 -11.50
N THR A 111 7.43 13.97 -11.36
CA THR A 111 8.66 13.49 -12.03
C THR A 111 8.57 13.63 -13.54
N LEU A 112 7.42 13.35 -14.13
CA LEU A 112 7.20 13.51 -15.57
C LEU A 112 7.19 14.97 -16.02
N GLU A 113 6.63 15.86 -15.21
CA GLU A 113 6.65 17.32 -15.48
C GLU A 113 8.07 17.87 -15.47
N GLN A 114 8.95 17.32 -14.63
CA GLN A 114 10.37 17.66 -14.57
C GLN A 114 11.24 16.94 -15.62
N GLY A 115 10.66 16.00 -16.39
CA GLY A 115 11.40 15.20 -17.37
C GLY A 115 12.15 14.00 -16.77
N TYR A 116 11.85 13.59 -15.54
CA TYR A 116 12.46 12.43 -14.87
C TYR A 116 11.60 11.18 -15.13
N SER A 117 11.89 10.47 -16.21
CA SER A 117 11.16 9.26 -16.60
C SER A 117 11.61 8.03 -15.81
N GLY A 118 10.71 7.02 -15.68
CA GLY A 118 10.99 5.73 -15.03
C GLY A 118 9.96 5.30 -13.99
N LEU A 119 9.03 6.21 -13.61
CA LEU A 119 7.97 5.93 -12.64
C LEU A 119 6.56 5.84 -13.26
N GLU A 120 6.42 6.09 -14.54
CA GLU A 120 5.14 6.19 -15.27
C GLU A 120 4.26 4.94 -15.16
N ASN A 121 4.87 3.74 -15.11
CA ASN A 121 4.15 2.48 -14.92
C ASN A 121 3.50 2.36 -13.52
N LEU A 122 4.02 3.09 -12.55
CA LEU A 122 3.54 3.12 -11.16
C LEU A 122 2.53 4.25 -10.89
N ALA A 123 2.00 4.86 -11.96
CA ALA A 123 1.03 5.95 -11.88
C ALA A 123 -0.24 5.53 -11.12
N LEU A 124 -0.84 6.48 -10.39
CA LEU A 124 -2.10 6.34 -9.65
C LEU A 124 -2.13 5.18 -8.63
N ILE A 125 -1.00 4.65 -8.18
CA ILE A 125 -0.99 3.74 -7.02
C ILE A 125 -1.30 4.60 -5.79
N PRO A 126 -2.40 4.35 -5.06
CA PRO A 126 -2.74 5.14 -3.89
C PRO A 126 -1.70 4.93 -2.77
N GLY A 127 -1.34 6.00 -2.07
CA GLY A 127 -0.41 5.92 -0.94
C GLY A 127 0.53 7.11 -0.88
N CYS A 128 1.59 6.96 -0.09
CA CYS A 128 2.67 7.95 0.01
C CYS A 128 4.03 7.28 -0.27
N VAL A 129 5.03 8.10 -0.54
CA VAL A 129 6.39 7.65 -0.84
C VAL A 129 6.93 6.74 0.26
N GLY A 130 6.73 7.07 1.53
CA GLY A 130 7.21 6.25 2.67
C GLY A 130 6.48 4.91 2.82
N SER A 131 5.31 4.72 2.22
CA SER A 131 4.62 3.43 2.22
C SER A 131 5.05 2.53 1.05
N ALA A 132 5.64 3.10 0.01
CA ALA A 132 6.03 2.39 -1.20
C ALA A 132 7.02 1.22 -0.96
N PRO A 133 8.10 1.38 -0.16
CA PRO A 133 9.06 0.30 0.08
C PRO A 133 8.55 -0.79 1.03
N ILE A 134 7.50 -0.53 1.81
CA ILE A 134 7.00 -1.51 2.78
C ILE A 134 6.66 -2.85 2.10
N GLN A 135 5.97 -2.79 0.98
CA GLN A 135 5.57 -3.97 0.20
C GLN A 135 6.06 -3.92 -1.24
N ASN A 136 7.16 -3.17 -1.51
CA ASN A 136 7.73 -3.09 -2.85
C ASN A 136 6.62 -2.88 -3.88
N ILE A 137 5.91 -1.73 -3.83
CA ILE A 137 4.78 -1.48 -4.73
C ILE A 137 5.16 -1.75 -6.18
N GLY A 138 4.23 -2.29 -6.95
CA GLY A 138 4.50 -2.65 -8.34
C GLY A 138 3.24 -2.70 -9.18
N ALA A 139 3.35 -2.29 -10.43
CA ALA A 139 2.30 -2.34 -11.43
C ALA A 139 2.91 -2.34 -12.84
N TYR A 140 2.21 -2.94 -13.79
CA TYR A 140 2.53 -2.91 -15.22
C TYR A 140 3.99 -3.24 -15.56
N GLY A 141 4.54 -4.25 -14.88
CA GLY A 141 5.89 -4.77 -15.15
C GLY A 141 7.03 -3.99 -14.50
N VAL A 142 6.74 -3.02 -13.63
CA VAL A 142 7.73 -2.26 -12.85
C VAL A 142 7.42 -2.40 -11.36
N GLU A 143 8.45 -2.57 -10.55
CA GLU A 143 8.37 -2.55 -9.09
C GLU A 143 9.24 -1.43 -8.53
N LEU A 144 8.99 -0.99 -7.29
CA LEU A 144 9.79 0.04 -6.65
C LEU A 144 11.29 -0.28 -6.64
N LYS A 145 11.64 -1.55 -6.39
CA LYS A 145 13.04 -2.01 -6.38
C LYS A 145 13.81 -1.69 -7.66
N ASP A 146 13.12 -1.56 -8.80
CA ASP A 146 13.75 -1.31 -10.09
C ASP A 146 14.28 0.13 -10.22
N VAL A 147 13.78 1.03 -9.38
CA VAL A 147 14.08 2.47 -9.39
C VAL A 147 14.50 3.02 -8.03
N CYS A 148 14.45 2.22 -6.97
CA CYS A 148 14.86 2.60 -5.62
C CYS A 148 16.40 2.57 -5.52
N GLU A 149 17.00 3.67 -5.07
CA GLU A 149 18.43 3.75 -4.77
C GLU A 149 18.71 3.35 -3.32
N TYR A 150 17.93 3.91 -2.40
CA TYR A 150 18.01 3.64 -0.96
C TYR A 150 16.69 3.97 -0.26
N VAL A 151 16.58 3.53 1.00
CA VAL A 151 15.50 3.91 1.90
C VAL A 151 16.08 4.43 3.20
N ASP A 152 15.70 5.65 3.59
CA ASP A 152 16.00 6.20 4.90
C ASP A 152 14.85 5.90 5.87
N TYR A 153 15.15 5.27 6.99
CA TYR A 153 14.19 5.02 8.04
C TYR A 153 14.68 5.53 9.40
N TYR A 154 13.74 6.00 10.19
CA TYR A 154 13.98 6.32 11.59
C TYR A 154 13.89 5.04 12.41
N CYS A 155 14.99 4.64 13.04
CA CYS A 155 15.04 3.49 13.94
C CYS A 155 14.47 3.89 15.30
N HIS A 156 13.41 3.20 15.75
CA HIS A 156 12.73 3.52 17.00
C HIS A 156 13.61 3.23 18.22
N GLU A 157 14.51 2.25 18.13
CA GLU A 157 15.40 1.85 19.21
C GLU A 157 16.57 2.85 19.38
N SER A 158 17.30 3.12 18.29
CA SER A 158 18.48 4.01 18.35
C SER A 158 18.12 5.50 18.32
N GLY A 159 16.90 5.85 17.90
CA GLY A 159 16.46 7.24 17.75
C GLY A 159 17.19 8.01 16.64
N SER A 160 17.76 7.29 15.65
CA SER A 160 18.51 7.84 14.53
C SER A 160 17.93 7.42 13.19
N VAL A 161 18.26 8.21 12.16
CA VAL A 161 17.95 7.85 10.77
C VAL A 161 19.05 6.92 10.24
N ILE A 162 18.65 5.80 9.66
CA ILE A 162 19.53 4.80 9.07
C ILE A 162 19.16 4.67 7.60
N ARG A 163 20.17 4.62 6.74
CA ARG A 163 20.01 4.38 5.31
C ARG A 163 20.26 2.92 4.98
N LEU A 164 19.34 2.32 4.26
CA LEU A 164 19.50 1.01 3.62
C LEU A 164 19.63 1.19 2.12
N SER A 165 20.60 0.52 1.53
CA SER A 165 20.68 0.36 0.07
C SER A 165 19.50 -0.44 -0.46
N ASN A 166 19.30 -0.44 -1.76
CA ASN A 166 18.29 -1.26 -2.42
C ASN A 166 18.41 -2.75 -2.03
N GLU A 167 19.63 -3.30 -2.02
CA GLU A 167 19.90 -4.70 -1.67
C GLU A 167 19.53 -5.00 -0.21
N GLU A 168 19.91 -4.11 0.72
CA GLU A 168 19.60 -4.25 2.15
C GLU A 168 18.10 -4.18 2.46
N CYS A 169 17.30 -3.55 1.59
CA CYS A 169 15.84 -3.52 1.70
C CYS A 169 15.21 -4.91 1.46
N GLN A 170 15.92 -5.87 0.88
CA GLN A 170 15.48 -7.25 0.63
C GLN A 170 14.09 -7.31 -0.03
N PHE A 171 13.91 -6.51 -1.07
CA PHE A 171 12.64 -6.44 -1.80
C PHE A 171 12.27 -7.77 -2.44
N GLY A 172 11.02 -8.18 -2.24
CA GLY A 172 10.38 -9.34 -2.86
C GLY A 172 8.99 -9.02 -3.38
N TYR A 173 8.26 -10.04 -3.86
CA TYR A 173 6.87 -9.85 -4.29
C TYR A 173 5.98 -9.48 -3.10
N ARG A 174 5.51 -8.23 -3.06
CA ARG A 174 4.74 -7.65 -1.94
C ARG A 174 5.45 -7.78 -0.58
N ASP A 175 6.78 -7.69 -0.59
CA ASP A 175 7.61 -7.98 0.58
C ASP A 175 8.86 -7.09 0.63
N SER A 176 9.36 -6.86 1.86
CA SER A 176 10.62 -6.17 2.15
C SER A 176 11.08 -6.44 3.60
N VAL A 177 12.27 -5.96 3.95
CA VAL A 177 12.79 -5.98 5.33
C VAL A 177 11.85 -5.26 6.31
N PHE A 178 11.09 -4.27 5.85
CA PHE A 178 10.14 -3.49 6.65
C PHE A 178 8.89 -4.28 7.07
N LYS A 179 8.60 -5.40 6.42
CA LYS A 179 7.55 -6.35 6.82
C LYS A 179 8.07 -7.49 7.69
N LYS A 180 9.39 -7.61 7.84
CA LYS A 180 10.09 -8.67 8.57
C LYS A 180 10.86 -8.10 9.77
N ASN A 181 12.16 -8.01 9.64
CA ASN A 181 13.08 -7.66 10.74
C ASN A 181 12.87 -6.25 11.30
N LEU A 182 12.43 -5.32 10.45
CA LEU A 182 12.18 -3.92 10.82
C LEU A 182 10.69 -3.61 11.07
N LYS A 183 9.82 -4.64 11.04
CA LYS A 183 8.39 -4.44 11.35
C LYS A 183 8.23 -3.86 12.75
N ASP A 184 7.43 -2.81 12.86
CA ASP A 184 7.12 -2.04 14.08
C ASP A 184 8.34 -1.38 14.77
N LYS A 185 9.54 -1.48 14.18
CA LYS A 185 10.79 -0.89 14.69
C LYS A 185 11.29 0.28 13.86
N ALA A 186 10.70 0.50 12.70
CA ALA A 186 11.16 1.46 11.71
C ALA A 186 10.02 2.32 11.19
N THR A 187 10.30 3.60 10.96
CA THR A 187 9.45 4.51 10.20
C THR A 187 10.22 4.99 8.97
N VAL A 188 9.75 4.67 7.77
CA VAL A 188 10.34 5.19 6.54
C VAL A 188 10.12 6.70 6.48
N VAL A 189 11.21 7.45 6.43
CA VAL A 189 11.20 8.92 6.45
C VAL A 189 11.53 9.53 5.09
N ALA A 190 12.29 8.84 4.25
CA ALA A 190 12.55 9.23 2.87
C ALA A 190 12.90 8.00 2.01
N VAL A 191 12.76 8.17 0.69
CA VAL A 191 13.18 7.19 -0.31
C VAL A 191 14.05 7.90 -1.36
N GLY A 192 15.17 7.30 -1.69
CA GLY A 192 16.02 7.68 -2.79
C GLY A 192 15.62 6.94 -4.07
N PHE A 193 15.52 7.67 -5.17
CA PHE A 193 15.24 7.10 -6.48
C PHE A 193 16.38 7.36 -7.44
N LEU A 194 16.68 6.35 -8.26
CA LEU A 194 17.70 6.40 -9.29
C LEU A 194 17.05 6.25 -10.66
N LEU A 195 16.89 7.35 -11.39
CA LEU A 195 16.20 7.38 -12.67
C LEU A 195 17.20 7.62 -13.81
N LYS A 196 17.21 6.74 -14.80
CA LYS A 196 18.13 6.83 -15.94
C LYS A 196 17.79 7.99 -16.86
N LYS A 197 18.81 8.78 -17.26
CA LYS A 197 18.68 9.81 -18.31
C LYS A 197 18.42 9.18 -19.68
N ASP A 198 19.11 8.06 -20.00
CA ASP A 198 18.79 7.21 -21.17
C ASP A 198 17.67 6.23 -20.83
N TRP A 199 16.51 6.78 -20.50
CA TRP A 199 15.30 6.02 -20.16
C TRP A 199 14.83 5.18 -21.34
N LYS A 200 14.36 3.96 -21.07
CA LYS A 200 13.71 3.07 -22.05
C LYS A 200 12.30 2.73 -21.59
N PRO A 201 11.31 2.75 -22.50
CA PRO A 201 9.93 2.43 -22.17
C PRO A 201 9.78 0.96 -21.75
N ASN A 202 9.11 0.70 -20.63
CA ASN A 202 8.68 -0.64 -20.24
C ASN A 202 7.19 -0.81 -20.61
N VAL A 203 6.92 -1.47 -21.73
CA VAL A 203 5.56 -1.71 -22.27
C VAL A 203 5.27 -3.19 -22.47
N GLU A 204 6.10 -4.08 -21.92
CA GLU A 204 5.99 -5.52 -22.11
C GLU A 204 4.83 -6.16 -21.33
N TYR A 205 4.14 -5.41 -20.47
CA TYR A 205 3.10 -5.94 -19.61
C TYR A 205 1.69 -5.55 -20.06
N GLY A 206 0.85 -6.57 -20.26
CA GLY A 206 -0.60 -6.43 -20.44
C GLY A 206 -1.00 -5.44 -21.54
N PRO A 207 -1.94 -4.54 -21.26
CA PRO A 207 -2.50 -3.60 -22.24
C PRO A 207 -1.51 -2.56 -22.78
N LEU A 208 -0.32 -2.40 -22.16
CA LEU A 208 0.70 -1.48 -22.64
C LEU A 208 1.38 -1.98 -23.93
N LYS A 209 1.36 -3.31 -24.16
CA LYS A 209 1.89 -3.91 -25.40
C LYS A 209 1.22 -3.35 -26.68
N ALA A 210 -0.02 -2.91 -26.55
CA ALA A 210 -0.80 -2.36 -27.65
C ALA A 210 -0.41 -0.92 -28.02
N LEU A 211 0.51 -0.28 -27.29
CA LEU A 211 1.00 1.07 -27.64
C LEU A 211 1.91 1.00 -28.87
N ASP A 212 1.59 1.79 -29.88
CA ASP A 212 2.40 1.96 -31.07
C ASP A 212 3.82 2.43 -30.73
N THR A 213 4.82 1.95 -31.46
CA THR A 213 6.24 2.25 -31.21
C THR A 213 6.52 3.75 -31.14
N GLY A 214 5.89 4.55 -32.01
CA GLY A 214 6.03 6.01 -32.04
C GLY A 214 5.34 6.75 -30.88
N SER A 215 4.50 6.06 -30.11
CA SER A 215 3.74 6.61 -28.98
C SER A 215 4.31 6.20 -27.60
N ARG A 216 5.46 5.55 -27.55
CA ARG A 216 6.07 5.03 -26.32
C ARG A 216 6.88 6.07 -25.55
N THR A 217 6.33 7.25 -25.33
CA THR A 217 6.90 8.26 -24.44
C THR A 217 6.45 8.02 -23.00
N ALA A 218 7.21 8.47 -22.02
CA ALA A 218 6.86 8.34 -20.60
C ALA A 218 5.47 8.96 -20.31
N ARG A 219 5.16 10.13 -20.86
CA ARG A 219 3.84 10.78 -20.74
C ARG A 219 2.72 9.91 -21.30
N LYS A 220 2.88 9.31 -22.48
CA LYS A 220 1.86 8.44 -23.10
C LYS A 220 1.67 7.14 -22.32
N ILE A 221 2.74 6.56 -21.76
CA ILE A 221 2.63 5.39 -20.89
C ILE A 221 1.87 5.76 -19.60
N PHE A 222 2.23 6.87 -18.97
CA PHE A 222 1.53 7.39 -17.79
C PHE A 222 0.04 7.57 -18.05
N GLU A 223 -0.33 8.30 -19.12
CA GLU A 223 -1.73 8.53 -19.51
C GLU A 223 -2.46 7.18 -19.70
N ARG A 224 -1.84 6.25 -20.42
CA ARG A 224 -2.41 4.92 -20.65
C ARG A 224 -2.59 4.11 -19.36
N VAL A 225 -1.61 4.14 -18.46
CA VAL A 225 -1.72 3.50 -17.14
C VAL A 225 -2.85 4.13 -16.34
N CYS A 226 -2.95 5.46 -16.31
CA CYS A 226 -4.04 6.17 -15.66
C CYS A 226 -5.41 5.75 -16.19
N ASP A 227 -5.59 5.68 -17.51
CA ASP A 227 -6.84 5.27 -18.13
C ASP A 227 -7.22 3.83 -17.78
N ILE A 228 -6.25 2.91 -17.87
CA ILE A 228 -6.46 1.51 -17.51
C ILE A 228 -6.86 1.39 -16.03
N ARG A 229 -6.19 2.12 -15.14
CA ARG A 229 -6.49 2.07 -13.70
C ARG A 229 -7.86 2.66 -13.41
N ARG A 230 -8.19 3.82 -13.95
CA ARG A 230 -9.51 4.46 -13.79
C ARG A 230 -10.66 3.59 -14.35
N SER A 231 -10.42 2.87 -15.45
CA SER A 231 -11.44 1.97 -16.01
C SER A 231 -11.61 0.66 -15.23
N LYS A 232 -10.58 0.23 -14.48
CA LYS A 232 -10.59 -1.07 -13.79
C LYS A 232 -10.77 -0.97 -12.28
N LEU A 233 -10.33 0.10 -11.64
CA LEU A 233 -10.35 0.22 -10.19
C LEU A 233 -11.34 1.30 -9.76
N PRO A 234 -12.22 1.02 -8.79
CA PRO A 234 -13.08 2.05 -8.24
C PRO A 234 -12.25 3.12 -7.52
N ASP A 235 -12.59 4.39 -7.75
CA ASP A 235 -11.97 5.49 -7.01
C ASP A 235 -12.38 5.39 -5.53
N PRO A 236 -11.43 5.25 -4.60
CA PRO A 236 -11.75 5.13 -3.18
C PRO A 236 -12.37 6.39 -2.58
N ALA A 237 -12.23 7.55 -3.22
CA ALA A 237 -12.94 8.78 -2.82
C ALA A 237 -14.45 8.71 -3.07
N LEU A 238 -14.88 7.90 -4.05
CA LEU A 238 -16.29 7.71 -4.41
C LEU A 238 -16.85 6.41 -3.81
N LEU A 239 -16.05 5.37 -3.78
CA LEU A 239 -16.44 4.04 -3.29
C LEU A 239 -15.31 3.46 -2.45
N GLY A 240 -15.43 3.54 -1.13
CA GLY A 240 -14.38 3.18 -0.18
C GLY A 240 -13.81 1.78 -0.43
N ASN A 241 -12.49 1.67 -0.57
CA ASN A 241 -11.79 0.41 -0.78
C ASN A 241 -10.30 0.56 -0.45
N ALA A 242 -9.55 -0.54 -0.46
CA ALA A 242 -8.09 -0.54 -0.27
C ALA A 242 -7.36 -1.21 -1.46
N GLY A 243 -7.90 -1.09 -2.67
CA GLY A 243 -7.35 -1.74 -3.86
C GLY A 243 -7.59 -3.25 -3.86
N SER A 244 -6.63 -4.00 -4.40
CA SER A 244 -6.70 -5.47 -4.39
C SER A 244 -6.69 -5.99 -2.96
N PHE A 245 -7.77 -6.71 -2.59
CA PHE A 245 -7.93 -7.18 -1.20
C PHE A 245 -7.09 -8.43 -0.93
N PHE A 246 -6.95 -9.32 -1.91
CA PHE A 246 -6.18 -10.55 -1.81
C PHE A 246 -4.96 -10.52 -2.71
N LYS A 247 -3.90 -11.22 -2.28
CA LYS A 247 -2.74 -11.49 -3.11
C LYS A 247 -3.08 -12.51 -4.18
N ASN A 248 -2.37 -12.45 -5.30
CA ASN A 248 -2.35 -13.54 -6.25
C ASN A 248 -1.63 -14.74 -5.61
N PRO A 249 -2.30 -15.89 -5.40
CA PRO A 249 -1.68 -17.04 -4.76
C PRO A 249 -0.61 -17.64 -5.67
N VAL A 250 0.45 -18.16 -5.04
CA VAL A 250 1.52 -18.91 -5.72
C VAL A 250 1.37 -20.37 -5.32
N ILE A 251 1.19 -21.25 -6.32
CA ILE A 251 0.98 -22.69 -6.14
C ILE A 251 2.04 -23.48 -6.91
N SER A 252 2.16 -24.78 -6.62
CA SER A 252 3.05 -25.64 -7.38
C SER A 252 2.58 -25.76 -8.82
N LYS A 253 3.51 -26.04 -9.74
CA LYS A 253 3.18 -26.27 -11.14
C LYS A 253 2.22 -27.47 -11.31
N ASP A 254 2.45 -28.54 -10.56
CA ASP A 254 1.61 -29.73 -10.61
C ASP A 254 0.15 -29.43 -10.20
N GLN A 255 -0.04 -28.64 -9.14
CA GLN A 255 -1.37 -28.19 -8.72
C GLN A 255 -2.01 -27.30 -9.78
N PHE A 256 -1.24 -26.39 -10.39
CA PHE A 256 -1.75 -25.55 -11.48
C PHE A 256 -2.18 -26.37 -12.69
N ASP A 257 -1.36 -27.32 -13.15
CA ASP A 257 -1.63 -28.15 -14.31
C ASP A 257 -2.90 -29.03 -14.09
N GLN A 258 -3.09 -29.57 -12.89
CA GLN A 258 -4.30 -30.29 -12.50
C GLN A 258 -5.54 -29.38 -12.55
N LEU A 259 -5.44 -28.17 -12.01
CA LEU A 259 -6.54 -27.21 -12.03
C LEU A 259 -6.82 -26.70 -13.45
N GLN A 260 -5.79 -26.45 -14.26
CA GLN A 260 -5.95 -26.00 -15.64
C GLN A 260 -6.60 -27.07 -16.53
N ALA A 261 -6.40 -28.37 -16.24
CA ALA A 261 -7.10 -29.45 -16.91
C ALA A 261 -8.62 -29.41 -16.64
N LEU A 262 -9.04 -28.97 -15.45
CA LEU A 262 -10.45 -28.81 -15.07
C LEU A 262 -11.02 -27.45 -15.49
N TYR A 263 -10.16 -26.43 -15.51
CA TYR A 263 -10.50 -25.03 -15.82
C TYR A 263 -9.53 -24.48 -16.87
N PRO A 264 -9.70 -24.80 -18.17
CA PRO A 264 -8.74 -24.44 -19.22
C PRO A 264 -8.45 -22.93 -19.35
N GLU A 265 -9.39 -22.09 -18.92
CA GLU A 265 -9.26 -20.63 -18.97
C GLU A 265 -8.56 -20.04 -17.73
N MET A 266 -8.07 -20.89 -16.81
CA MET A 266 -7.36 -20.40 -15.62
C MET A 266 -6.11 -19.62 -15.99
N VAL A 267 -6.00 -18.39 -15.47
CA VAL A 267 -4.89 -17.50 -15.76
C VAL A 267 -3.80 -17.68 -14.70
N GLY A 268 -2.62 -18.07 -15.13
CA GLY A 268 -1.42 -18.22 -14.32
C GLY A 268 -0.18 -17.65 -14.99
N TYR A 269 0.81 -17.24 -14.17
CA TYR A 269 2.09 -16.69 -14.61
C TYR A 269 3.21 -17.46 -13.94
N ASN A 270 4.18 -17.95 -14.70
CA ASN A 270 5.32 -18.67 -14.16
C ASN A 270 6.19 -17.76 -13.26
N VAL A 271 6.54 -18.26 -12.08
CA VAL A 271 7.43 -17.62 -11.12
C VAL A 271 8.42 -18.69 -10.64
N GLY A 272 9.56 -18.78 -11.32
CA GLY A 272 10.49 -19.89 -11.12
C GLY A 272 9.80 -21.24 -11.42
N GLU A 273 9.85 -22.17 -10.47
CA GLU A 273 9.22 -23.49 -10.57
C GLU A 273 7.74 -23.52 -10.13
N GLN A 274 7.20 -22.37 -9.78
CA GLN A 274 5.83 -22.22 -9.30
C GLN A 274 4.98 -21.39 -10.29
N VAL A 275 3.68 -21.34 -10.05
CA VAL A 275 2.74 -20.55 -10.85
C VAL A 275 1.96 -19.60 -9.93
N LYS A 276 2.00 -18.33 -10.27
CA LYS A 276 1.18 -17.29 -9.64
C LYS A 276 -0.16 -17.22 -10.37
N VAL A 277 -1.25 -17.55 -9.67
CA VAL A 277 -2.61 -17.59 -10.22
C VAL A 277 -3.30 -16.25 -10.02
N ALA A 278 -4.09 -15.80 -10.98
CA ALA A 278 -4.85 -14.56 -10.87
C ALA A 278 -6.01 -14.71 -9.87
N ALA A 279 -5.88 -14.16 -8.66
CA ALA A 279 -6.92 -14.22 -7.63
C ALA A 279 -8.25 -13.60 -8.12
N GLY A 280 -8.18 -12.52 -8.90
CA GLY A 280 -9.37 -11.92 -9.49
C GLY A 280 -10.15 -12.88 -10.40
N TRP A 281 -9.46 -13.72 -11.17
CA TRP A 281 -10.08 -14.77 -11.98
C TRP A 281 -10.74 -15.83 -11.10
N LEU A 282 -10.07 -16.31 -10.04
CA LEU A 282 -10.63 -17.30 -9.10
C LEU A 282 -11.94 -16.80 -8.47
N ILE A 283 -11.96 -15.56 -8.01
CA ILE A 283 -13.13 -14.94 -7.37
C ILE A 283 -14.26 -14.74 -8.40
N ASP A 284 -13.94 -14.28 -9.60
CA ASP A 284 -14.90 -14.07 -10.68
C ASP A 284 -15.56 -15.39 -11.10
N GLN A 285 -14.74 -16.41 -11.39
CA GLN A 285 -15.23 -17.74 -11.79
C GLN A 285 -15.90 -18.52 -10.65
N ALA A 286 -15.70 -18.12 -9.40
CA ALA A 286 -16.50 -18.58 -8.26
C ALA A 286 -17.89 -17.91 -8.19
N GLY A 287 -18.19 -16.97 -9.09
CA GLY A 287 -19.49 -16.28 -9.16
C GLY A 287 -19.69 -15.24 -8.05
N LEU A 288 -18.61 -14.67 -7.52
CA LEU A 288 -18.67 -13.82 -6.31
C LEU A 288 -18.75 -12.33 -6.60
N LYS A 289 -18.60 -11.89 -7.86
CA LYS A 289 -18.81 -10.48 -8.24
C LYS A 289 -20.19 -10.01 -7.80
N GLY A 290 -20.27 -8.81 -7.23
CA GLY A 290 -21.50 -8.21 -6.75
C GLY A 290 -22.06 -8.81 -5.45
N THR A 291 -21.45 -9.86 -4.89
CA THR A 291 -21.86 -10.46 -3.61
C THR A 291 -21.77 -9.44 -2.50
N LYS A 292 -22.81 -9.36 -1.65
CA LYS A 292 -22.93 -8.41 -0.55
C LYS A 292 -23.00 -9.10 0.81
N VAL A 293 -22.42 -8.46 1.82
CA VAL A 293 -22.59 -8.78 3.24
C VAL A 293 -22.74 -7.46 3.99
N GLY A 294 -23.93 -7.18 4.52
CA GLY A 294 -24.22 -5.87 5.08
C GLY A 294 -23.94 -4.74 4.09
N GLY A 295 -23.15 -3.76 4.48
CA GLY A 295 -22.70 -2.66 3.63
C GLY A 295 -21.46 -2.94 2.79
N ALA A 296 -20.87 -4.15 2.89
CA ALA A 296 -19.71 -4.57 2.09
C ALA A 296 -20.14 -5.28 0.81
N GLN A 297 -19.36 -5.11 -0.27
CA GLN A 297 -19.63 -5.75 -1.55
C GLN A 297 -18.32 -6.15 -2.25
N VAL A 298 -18.31 -7.30 -2.93
CA VAL A 298 -17.32 -7.59 -3.99
C VAL A 298 -17.66 -6.71 -5.17
N HIS A 299 -16.70 -5.88 -5.63
CA HIS A 299 -16.98 -4.95 -6.73
C HIS A 299 -17.50 -5.70 -7.98
N PRO A 300 -18.59 -5.25 -8.63
CA PRO A 300 -19.23 -5.98 -9.71
C PRO A 300 -18.35 -6.16 -10.95
N ASP A 301 -17.43 -5.22 -11.21
CA ASP A 301 -16.55 -5.29 -12.38
C ASP A 301 -15.12 -5.76 -12.02
N GLN A 302 -14.69 -5.57 -10.76
CA GLN A 302 -13.36 -5.92 -10.31
C GLN A 302 -13.42 -6.86 -9.10
N ALA A 303 -13.43 -8.16 -9.38
CA ALA A 303 -13.61 -9.22 -8.37
C ALA A 303 -12.59 -9.17 -7.21
N LEU A 304 -11.40 -8.61 -7.45
CA LEU A 304 -10.32 -8.54 -6.45
C LEU A 304 -10.51 -7.39 -5.43
N VAL A 305 -11.47 -6.50 -5.66
CA VAL A 305 -11.70 -5.31 -4.83
C VAL A 305 -12.96 -5.50 -3.97
N LEU A 306 -12.80 -5.43 -2.66
CA LEU A 306 -13.90 -5.32 -1.72
C LEU A 306 -14.19 -3.86 -1.45
N VAL A 307 -15.45 -3.46 -1.49
CA VAL A 307 -15.86 -2.06 -1.37
C VAL A 307 -16.84 -1.84 -0.22
N ASN A 308 -16.76 -0.65 0.35
CA ASN A 308 -17.73 -0.11 1.29
C ASN A 308 -18.79 0.67 0.48
N THR A 309 -20.02 0.19 0.49
CA THR A 309 -21.15 0.85 -0.20
C THR A 309 -21.79 1.98 0.65
N ASN A 310 -20.96 2.71 1.40
CA ASN A 310 -21.25 3.83 2.30
C ASN A 310 -21.85 3.46 3.68
N SER A 311 -22.13 2.19 3.95
CA SER A 311 -22.71 1.74 5.21
C SER A 311 -22.03 0.50 5.78
N ALA A 312 -20.87 0.11 5.25
CA ALA A 312 -20.15 -1.06 5.74
C ALA A 312 -19.58 -0.81 7.14
N THR A 313 -19.69 -1.82 7.97
CA THR A 313 -18.93 -1.93 9.21
C THR A 313 -17.65 -2.75 8.96
N PRO A 314 -16.63 -2.66 9.84
CA PRO A 314 -15.49 -3.56 9.78
C PRO A 314 -15.90 -5.05 9.73
N VAL A 315 -16.92 -5.43 10.50
CA VAL A 315 -17.43 -6.81 10.55
C VAL A 315 -18.03 -7.25 9.21
N ASP A 316 -18.68 -6.36 8.47
CA ASP A 316 -19.22 -6.68 7.15
C ASP A 316 -18.08 -7.03 6.17
N ILE A 317 -17.00 -6.24 6.19
CA ILE A 317 -15.83 -6.50 5.34
C ILE A 317 -15.15 -7.82 5.73
N LEU A 318 -15.00 -8.11 7.04
CA LEU A 318 -14.42 -9.37 7.54
C LEU A 318 -15.24 -10.58 7.10
N LYS A 319 -16.57 -10.53 7.28
CA LYS A 319 -17.47 -11.62 6.86
C LYS A 319 -17.46 -11.81 5.35
N LEU A 320 -17.44 -10.74 4.57
CA LEU A 320 -17.35 -10.83 3.11
C LEU A 320 -16.00 -11.42 2.68
N ALA A 321 -14.90 -10.99 3.28
CA ALA A 321 -13.56 -11.53 3.00
C ALA A 321 -13.46 -13.03 3.32
N ALA A 322 -14.06 -13.45 4.44
CA ALA A 322 -14.15 -14.86 4.81
C ALA A 322 -14.94 -15.66 3.78
N LEU A 323 -16.13 -15.17 3.41
CA LEU A 323 -16.98 -15.82 2.40
C LEU A 323 -16.21 -16.01 1.07
N VAL A 324 -15.53 -14.96 0.59
CA VAL A 324 -14.72 -15.03 -0.64
C VAL A 324 -13.61 -16.08 -0.52
N ARG A 325 -12.81 -16.02 0.56
CA ARG A 325 -11.72 -16.96 0.83
C ARG A 325 -12.23 -18.40 0.84
N ASP A 326 -13.32 -18.65 1.57
CA ASP A 326 -13.83 -19.99 1.82
C ASP A 326 -14.47 -20.58 0.55
N LYS A 327 -15.17 -19.78 -0.26
CA LYS A 327 -15.72 -20.20 -1.55
C LYS A 327 -14.64 -20.52 -2.59
N VAL A 328 -13.56 -19.75 -2.62
CA VAL A 328 -12.41 -20.04 -3.49
C VAL A 328 -11.69 -21.31 -3.01
N GLN A 329 -11.51 -21.48 -1.70
CA GLN A 329 -10.94 -22.69 -1.11
C GLN A 329 -11.80 -23.94 -1.41
N GLU A 330 -13.11 -23.83 -1.26
CA GLU A 330 -14.04 -24.91 -1.55
C GLU A 330 -13.94 -25.39 -3.02
N LYS A 331 -13.89 -24.42 -3.95
CA LYS A 331 -13.92 -24.71 -5.40
C LYS A 331 -12.58 -25.15 -5.97
N TYR A 332 -11.48 -24.51 -5.55
CA TYR A 332 -10.16 -24.68 -6.19
C TYR A 332 -9.10 -25.29 -5.29
N GLN A 333 -9.40 -25.54 -4.02
CA GLN A 333 -8.42 -25.94 -3.00
C GLN A 333 -7.24 -24.95 -2.88
N ILE A 334 -7.50 -23.67 -3.18
CA ILE A 334 -6.56 -22.56 -3.04
C ILE A 334 -7.07 -21.62 -1.94
N ARG A 335 -6.27 -21.43 -0.89
CA ARG A 335 -6.59 -20.49 0.18
C ARG A 335 -6.04 -19.11 -0.17
N LEU A 336 -6.92 -18.13 -0.31
CA LEU A 336 -6.53 -16.75 -0.54
C LEU A 336 -5.97 -16.10 0.72
N GLU A 337 -4.87 -15.35 0.57
CA GLU A 337 -4.29 -14.50 1.60
C GLU A 337 -4.63 -13.04 1.32
N HIS A 338 -4.97 -12.26 2.35
CA HIS A 338 -5.21 -10.83 2.18
C HIS A 338 -3.90 -10.07 1.93
N GLU A 339 -3.94 -9.09 1.02
CA GLU A 339 -2.87 -8.11 0.79
C GLU A 339 -3.04 -6.90 1.70
N VAL A 340 -4.28 -6.51 1.96
CA VAL A 340 -4.65 -5.41 2.85
C VAL A 340 -4.22 -5.74 4.28
N ARG A 341 -3.58 -4.79 4.96
CA ARG A 341 -3.17 -4.93 6.35
C ARG A 341 -4.37 -4.76 7.28
N PHE A 342 -4.62 -5.72 8.15
CA PHE A 342 -5.68 -5.65 9.15
C PHE A 342 -5.13 -5.06 10.44
N ILE A 343 -5.78 -4.02 10.95
CA ILE A 343 -5.39 -3.32 12.17
C ILE A 343 -6.47 -3.56 13.23
N GLY A 344 -6.12 -4.31 14.26
CA GLY A 344 -6.95 -4.50 15.45
C GLY A 344 -6.74 -3.39 16.48
N SER A 345 -7.27 -3.56 17.69
CA SER A 345 -7.24 -2.53 18.73
C SER A 345 -5.84 -2.09 19.16
N HIS A 346 -4.84 -2.97 19.08
CA HIS A 346 -3.49 -2.66 19.56
C HIS A 346 -2.37 -3.01 18.58
N LYS A 347 -2.65 -3.87 17.60
CA LYS A 347 -1.62 -4.42 16.68
C LYS A 347 -2.22 -4.84 15.35
N GLU A 348 -1.37 -5.11 14.40
CA GLU A 348 -1.75 -5.78 13.17
C GLU A 348 -2.23 -7.21 13.47
N THR A 349 -3.28 -7.62 12.79
CA THR A 349 -3.96 -8.91 12.95
C THR A 349 -4.20 -9.54 11.57
N ASN A 350 -4.98 -10.60 11.51
CA ASN A 350 -5.34 -11.28 10.27
C ASN A 350 -6.79 -11.76 10.28
N LEU A 351 -7.29 -12.18 9.12
CA LEU A 351 -8.68 -12.58 8.96
C LEU A 351 -9.09 -13.73 9.90
N THR A 352 -8.21 -14.70 10.15
CA THR A 352 -8.50 -15.84 11.02
C THR A 352 -8.69 -15.40 12.46
N GLU A 353 -7.73 -14.62 13.01
CA GLU A 353 -7.83 -14.07 14.37
C GLU A 353 -9.07 -13.19 14.55
N CYS A 354 -9.41 -12.37 13.53
CA CYS A 354 -10.61 -11.54 13.60
C CYS A 354 -11.90 -12.37 13.66
N LEU A 355 -11.98 -13.46 12.90
CA LEU A 355 -13.16 -14.33 12.89
C LEU A 355 -13.30 -15.11 14.19
N GLU A 356 -12.19 -15.58 14.78
CA GLU A 356 -12.19 -16.24 16.09
C GLU A 356 -12.79 -15.30 17.17
N LYS A 357 -12.34 -14.05 17.22
CA LYS A 357 -12.91 -13.05 18.14
C LYS A 357 -14.41 -12.79 17.92
N LEU A 358 -14.88 -12.83 16.66
CA LEU A 358 -16.31 -12.64 16.36
C LEU A 358 -17.18 -13.81 16.78
N HIS A 359 -16.61 -14.99 16.95
CA HIS A 359 -17.32 -16.18 17.46
C HIS A 359 -17.37 -16.24 19.00
N GLU A 360 -16.43 -15.55 19.68
CA GLU A 360 -16.35 -15.49 21.13
C GLU A 360 -17.17 -14.33 21.75
N SER A 361 -17.63 -13.37 20.94
CA SER A 361 -18.41 -12.20 21.32
C SER A 361 -19.91 -12.40 21.07
#